data_b78812d42ac2d9c461273bc3f96a30af
#
_entry.id   b78812d42ac2d9c461273bc3f96a30af
#
_cell.length_a   1.000
_cell.length_b   1.000
_cell.length_c   1.000
_cell.angle_alpha   90.00
_cell.angle_beta   90.00
_cell.angle_gamma   90.00
#
_symmetry.space_group_name_H-M   'P 1'
#
loop_
_entity.id
_entity.type
_entity.pdbx_description
1 polymer ?
#
loop_
_entity_poly.entity_id
_entity_poly.type
_entity_poly.pdbx_seq_one_letter_code
_entity_poly.pdbx_strand_id
1 'polypeptide(L)'
;MSARFETVSQPAARGMVFIHSALAALCPNVEWAAGAVLGALVAALTGAVGKAVVAWTLASALGAAGVVSFAGAEQGTERTWPVKAVEAVAGLAGLAVLLGVISTASGWYAVPMSSDTNLTSAWAVAGAGAVLLVVTFVLARLRLNRIRRARLMAGGSLASGMQGAAFALDFALIRDILQEREAIERGQVRPTRGRGEGLRALVWRDVQRVMRSPKPLLTLIVTAVVPYAVSALGFGALTVPVSALVLVAALVPFFTSLRVLTRSKGLVRCLPFTTSQVISAASVVPAVAAALWAIAVIPAFHGVGSAVSRPWEQAVMYGLVTAAGGLAGAIRWVSAKPADYSSPMVATQAGAMPPGLMFNLIRGLDMVALITIPLVLGWSPWVSVFIAVVVFGFLRMGGMNQQDLA
;
A
#
# COMPACT_ATOMS: atom_id res chain seq x y z
N MET A 1 -16.21 36.99 16.41
CA MET A 1 -16.25 37.57 15.05
C MET A 1 -15.97 36.44 14.07
N SER A 2 -17.03 35.84 13.49
CA SER A 2 -16.90 34.79 12.49
C SER A 2 -16.69 35.47 11.13
N ALA A 3 -15.45 35.43 10.62
CA ALA A 3 -15.19 35.80 9.24
C ALA A 3 -15.92 34.79 8.34
N ARG A 4 -17.05 35.20 7.79
CA ARG A 4 -17.67 34.55 6.63
C ARG A 4 -16.70 34.75 5.47
N PHE A 5 -15.87 33.73 5.21
CA PHE A 5 -15.00 33.74 4.05
C PHE A 5 -15.88 33.70 2.80
N GLU A 6 -15.67 34.71 1.95
CA GLU A 6 -16.33 34.87 0.66
C GLU A 6 -16.24 33.55 -0.13
N THR A 7 -17.40 33.04 -0.49
CA THR A 7 -17.54 31.97 -1.46
C THR A 7 -16.89 32.44 -2.76
N VAL A 8 -16.11 31.56 -3.41
CA VAL A 8 -15.54 31.82 -4.74
C VAL A 8 -16.70 32.18 -5.68
N SER A 9 -16.96 33.47 -5.82
CA SER A 9 -18.15 33.98 -6.49
C SER A 9 -17.96 34.25 -8.00
N GLN A 10 -16.77 33.99 -8.53
CA GLN A 10 -16.50 34.25 -9.95
C GLN A 10 -16.88 33.05 -10.83
N PRO A 11 -17.76 33.21 -11.82
CA PRO A 11 -18.19 32.12 -12.71
C PRO A 11 -17.04 31.48 -13.49
N ALA A 12 -15.97 32.21 -13.79
CA ALA A 12 -14.79 31.71 -14.48
C ALA A 12 -13.98 30.73 -13.63
N ALA A 13 -13.83 30.99 -12.31
CA ALA A 13 -13.13 30.08 -11.39
C ALA A 13 -13.92 28.78 -11.18
N ARG A 14 -15.26 28.85 -11.22
CA ARG A 14 -16.12 27.65 -11.13
C ARG A 14 -16.02 26.77 -12.36
N GLY A 15 -15.94 27.36 -13.55
CA GLY A 15 -15.71 26.66 -14.80
C GLY A 15 -14.35 25.96 -14.83
N MET A 16 -13.32 26.61 -14.33
CA MET A 16 -11.97 26.06 -14.30
C MET A 16 -11.83 24.88 -13.32
N VAL A 17 -12.41 24.96 -12.13
CA VAL A 17 -12.46 23.86 -11.18
C VAL A 17 -13.28 22.69 -11.72
N PHE A 18 -14.37 22.99 -12.42
CA PHE A 18 -15.20 21.99 -13.08
C PHE A 18 -14.46 21.27 -14.21
N ILE A 19 -13.80 22.02 -15.10
CA ILE A 19 -13.00 21.45 -16.18
C ILE A 19 -11.85 20.61 -15.62
N HIS A 20 -11.17 21.07 -14.55
CA HIS A 20 -10.10 20.31 -13.92
C HIS A 20 -10.61 19.02 -13.28
N SER A 21 -11.75 19.05 -12.58
CA SER A 21 -12.32 17.84 -11.98
C SER A 21 -12.88 16.88 -13.01
N ALA A 22 -13.46 17.41 -14.12
CA ALA A 22 -13.91 16.61 -15.25
C ALA A 22 -12.73 15.97 -16.02
N LEU A 23 -11.66 16.72 -16.24
CA LEU A 23 -10.43 16.21 -16.86
C LEU A 23 -9.74 15.21 -15.93
N ALA A 24 -9.70 15.45 -14.63
CA ALA A 24 -9.14 14.48 -13.66
C ALA A 24 -9.95 13.18 -13.62
N ALA A 25 -11.26 13.24 -13.78
CA ALA A 25 -12.12 12.05 -13.87
C ALA A 25 -12.00 11.31 -15.21
N LEU A 26 -11.68 12.02 -16.29
CA LEU A 26 -11.58 11.47 -17.65
C LEU A 26 -10.14 11.14 -18.06
N CYS A 27 -9.12 11.73 -17.42
CA CYS A 27 -7.73 11.37 -17.69
C CYS A 27 -7.42 9.97 -17.14
N PRO A 28 -6.61 9.14 -17.85
CA PRO A 28 -6.19 7.83 -17.39
C PRO A 28 -5.24 7.99 -16.20
N ASN A 29 -5.81 8.02 -15.02
CA ASN A 29 -5.13 8.12 -13.74
C ASN A 29 -4.91 6.73 -13.14
N VAL A 30 -4.19 6.67 -12.02
CA VAL A 30 -3.92 5.42 -11.28
C VAL A 30 -5.22 4.67 -10.93
N GLU A 31 -6.32 5.39 -10.69
CA GLU A 31 -7.64 4.82 -10.37
C GLU A 31 -8.24 4.02 -11.54
N TRP A 32 -8.10 4.53 -12.77
CA TRP A 32 -8.54 3.82 -13.97
C TRP A 32 -7.70 2.56 -14.20
N ALA A 33 -6.39 2.65 -13.98
CA ALA A 33 -5.49 1.51 -14.08
C ALA A 33 -5.83 0.45 -13.01
N ALA A 34 -6.06 0.86 -11.78
CA ALA A 34 -6.49 -0.04 -10.70
C ALA A 34 -7.85 -0.67 -11.01
N GLY A 35 -8.82 0.11 -11.52
CA GLY A 35 -10.10 -0.40 -11.99
C GLY A 35 -9.95 -1.41 -13.12
N ALA A 36 -9.09 -1.12 -14.10
CA ALA A 36 -8.83 -2.03 -15.22
C ALA A 36 -8.20 -3.35 -14.77
N VAL A 37 -7.24 -3.30 -13.83
CA VAL A 37 -6.64 -4.51 -13.23
C VAL A 37 -7.69 -5.34 -12.49
N LEU A 38 -8.56 -4.71 -11.71
CA LEU A 38 -9.65 -5.38 -11.03
C LEU A 38 -10.62 -6.03 -12.03
N GLY A 39 -10.95 -5.33 -13.11
CA GLY A 39 -11.79 -5.85 -14.19
C GLY A 39 -11.17 -7.06 -14.89
N ALA A 40 -9.87 -7.03 -15.14
CA ALA A 40 -9.14 -8.16 -15.70
C ALA A 40 -9.15 -9.38 -14.76
N LEU A 41 -9.02 -9.16 -13.44
CA LEU A 41 -9.14 -10.21 -12.43
C LEU A 41 -10.55 -10.83 -12.41
N VAL A 42 -11.59 -9.99 -12.43
CA VAL A 42 -12.98 -10.46 -12.49
C VAL A 42 -13.24 -11.24 -13.79
N ALA A 43 -12.71 -10.77 -14.92
CA ALA A 43 -12.80 -11.47 -16.20
C ALA A 43 -12.12 -12.85 -16.15
N ALA A 44 -10.94 -12.93 -15.55
CA ALA A 44 -10.24 -14.19 -15.34
C ALA A 44 -11.03 -15.16 -14.45
N LEU A 45 -11.65 -14.65 -13.37
CA LEU A 45 -12.49 -15.42 -12.45
C LEU A 45 -13.72 -16.03 -13.12
N THR A 46 -14.35 -15.25 -14.00
CA THR A 46 -15.60 -15.65 -14.67
C THR A 46 -15.34 -16.44 -15.95
N GLY A 47 -14.07 -16.71 -16.29
CA GLY A 47 -13.70 -17.34 -17.55
C GLY A 47 -14.07 -16.52 -18.79
N ALA A 48 -14.12 -15.20 -18.64
CA ALA A 48 -14.49 -14.29 -19.72
C ALA A 48 -13.46 -14.29 -20.84
N VAL A 49 -13.91 -14.31 -22.09
CA VAL A 49 -13.06 -14.29 -23.28
C VAL A 49 -13.52 -13.18 -24.22
N GLY A 50 -12.59 -12.58 -24.94
CA GLY A 50 -12.86 -11.61 -25.99
C GLY A 50 -13.63 -10.37 -25.50
N LYS A 51 -14.85 -10.15 -26.01
CA LYS A 51 -15.69 -8.97 -25.69
C LYS A 51 -16.04 -8.85 -24.20
N ALA A 52 -16.16 -9.97 -23.49
CA ALA A 52 -16.48 -9.95 -22.07
C ALA A 52 -15.33 -9.42 -21.21
N VAL A 53 -14.07 -9.66 -21.59
CA VAL A 53 -12.89 -9.05 -20.90
C VAL A 53 -12.95 -7.54 -21.02
N VAL A 54 -13.21 -7.02 -22.22
CA VAL A 54 -13.33 -5.58 -22.46
C VAL A 54 -14.48 -4.99 -21.63
N ALA A 55 -15.62 -5.68 -21.60
CA ALA A 55 -16.78 -5.21 -20.83
C ALA A 55 -16.50 -5.16 -19.33
N TRP A 56 -15.86 -6.17 -18.73
CA TRP A 56 -15.45 -6.18 -17.33
C TRP A 56 -14.42 -5.09 -17.01
N THR A 57 -13.45 -4.85 -17.92
CA THR A 57 -12.46 -3.79 -17.76
C THR A 57 -13.12 -2.42 -17.76
N LEU A 58 -14.05 -2.17 -18.70
CA LEU A 58 -14.84 -0.93 -18.75
C LEU A 58 -15.73 -0.77 -17.51
N ALA A 59 -16.40 -1.83 -17.07
CA ALA A 59 -17.26 -1.81 -15.89
C ALA A 59 -16.48 -1.37 -14.65
N SER A 60 -15.31 -1.94 -14.45
CA SER A 60 -14.45 -1.63 -13.30
C SER A 60 -13.83 -0.23 -13.40
N ALA A 61 -13.46 0.21 -14.59
CA ALA A 61 -12.96 1.56 -14.81
C ALA A 61 -14.04 2.62 -14.54
N LEU A 62 -15.27 2.42 -15.06
CA LEU A 62 -16.40 3.31 -14.79
C LEU A 62 -16.79 3.31 -13.30
N GLY A 63 -16.76 2.15 -12.65
CA GLY A 63 -17.00 2.03 -11.21
C GLY A 63 -15.96 2.82 -10.40
N ALA A 64 -14.68 2.68 -10.72
CA ALA A 64 -13.60 3.42 -10.07
C ALA A 64 -13.77 4.95 -10.26
N ALA A 65 -14.06 5.41 -11.48
CA ALA A 65 -14.32 6.81 -11.77
C ALA A 65 -15.56 7.34 -10.99
N GLY A 66 -16.61 6.50 -10.87
CA GLY A 66 -17.80 6.81 -10.09
C GLY A 66 -17.50 7.01 -8.61
N VAL A 67 -16.66 6.15 -8.01
CA VAL A 67 -16.22 6.26 -6.61
C VAL A 67 -15.41 7.52 -6.37
N VAL A 68 -14.48 7.87 -7.28
CA VAL A 68 -13.68 9.11 -7.18
C VAL A 68 -14.58 10.34 -7.28
N SER A 69 -15.53 10.35 -8.23
CA SER A 69 -16.51 11.43 -8.39
C SER A 69 -17.41 11.57 -7.16
N PHE A 70 -17.80 10.45 -6.53
CA PHE A 70 -18.53 10.42 -5.28
C PHE A 70 -17.74 11.05 -4.14
N ALA A 71 -16.46 10.68 -4.00
CA ALA A 71 -15.58 11.28 -3.00
C ALA A 71 -15.46 12.80 -3.20
N GLY A 72 -15.38 13.27 -4.45
CA GLY A 72 -15.42 14.68 -4.80
C GLY A 72 -16.74 15.36 -4.40
N ALA A 73 -17.87 14.70 -4.63
CA ALA A 73 -19.20 15.23 -4.26
C ALA A 73 -19.37 15.36 -2.74
N GLU A 74 -18.81 14.41 -1.96
CA GLU A 74 -18.89 14.42 -0.50
C GLU A 74 -17.95 15.43 0.17
N GLN A 75 -16.95 15.95 -0.54
CA GLN A 75 -16.10 17.02 0.00
C GLN A 75 -16.87 18.28 0.40
N GLY A 76 -18.01 18.53 -0.25
CA GLY A 76 -18.89 19.68 0.07
C GLY A 76 -19.78 19.47 1.30
N THR A 77 -19.95 18.25 1.81
CA THR A 77 -20.93 17.94 2.88
C THR A 77 -20.32 17.85 4.28
N GLU A 78 -18.97 17.88 4.40
CA GLU A 78 -18.22 17.69 5.66
C GLU A 78 -18.47 16.33 6.35
N ARG A 79 -19.24 15.45 5.75
CA ARG A 79 -19.49 14.09 6.26
C ARG A 79 -18.39 13.16 5.82
N THR A 80 -17.78 12.45 6.77
CA THR A 80 -16.72 11.47 6.48
C THR A 80 -17.24 10.03 6.39
N TRP A 81 -18.40 9.76 6.99
CA TRP A 81 -18.95 8.41 7.06
C TRP A 81 -19.31 7.81 5.69
N PRO A 82 -19.90 8.56 4.69
CA PRO A 82 -20.24 7.95 3.41
C PRO A 82 -18.98 7.51 2.64
N VAL A 83 -17.90 8.30 2.71
CA VAL A 83 -16.62 7.96 2.09
C VAL A 83 -16.02 6.71 2.73
N LYS A 84 -16.04 6.62 4.08
CA LYS A 84 -15.57 5.42 4.80
C LYS A 84 -16.43 4.19 4.50
N ALA A 85 -17.74 4.36 4.32
CA ALA A 85 -18.63 3.26 3.94
C ALA A 85 -18.29 2.73 2.54
N VAL A 86 -18.08 3.62 1.56
CA VAL A 86 -17.66 3.23 0.20
C VAL A 86 -16.28 2.58 0.22
N GLU A 87 -15.32 3.11 0.99
CA GLU A 87 -14.00 2.51 1.18
C GLU A 87 -14.10 1.08 1.74
N ALA A 88 -14.94 0.87 2.76
CA ALA A 88 -15.16 -0.45 3.34
C ALA A 88 -15.82 -1.41 2.35
N VAL A 89 -16.84 -0.97 1.61
CA VAL A 89 -17.52 -1.79 0.58
C VAL A 89 -16.56 -2.15 -0.56
N ALA A 90 -15.77 -1.19 -1.04
CA ALA A 90 -14.77 -1.44 -2.07
C ALA A 90 -13.68 -2.42 -1.59
N GLY A 91 -13.23 -2.27 -0.35
CA GLY A 91 -12.27 -3.19 0.28
C GLY A 91 -12.82 -4.62 0.41
N LEU A 92 -14.08 -4.75 0.86
CA LEU A 92 -14.74 -6.06 0.95
C LEU A 92 -14.97 -6.68 -0.43
N ALA A 93 -15.36 -5.88 -1.42
CA ALA A 93 -15.52 -6.36 -2.79
C ALA A 93 -14.17 -6.85 -3.37
N GLY A 94 -13.09 -6.09 -3.17
CA GLY A 94 -11.74 -6.51 -3.57
C GLY A 94 -11.31 -7.82 -2.90
N LEU A 95 -11.57 -7.95 -1.60
CA LEU A 95 -11.28 -9.18 -0.86
C LEU A 95 -12.14 -10.36 -1.39
N ALA A 96 -13.42 -10.15 -1.66
CA ALA A 96 -14.30 -11.16 -2.22
C ALA A 96 -13.80 -11.64 -3.61
N VAL A 97 -13.34 -10.72 -4.47
CA VAL A 97 -12.73 -11.07 -5.75
C VAL A 97 -11.47 -11.93 -5.55
N LEU A 98 -10.57 -11.54 -4.65
CA LEU A 98 -9.36 -12.34 -4.36
C LEU A 98 -9.70 -13.74 -3.82
N LEU A 99 -10.65 -13.83 -2.90
CA LEU A 99 -11.12 -15.14 -2.39
C LEU A 99 -11.81 -15.96 -3.48
N GLY A 100 -12.53 -15.31 -4.38
CA GLY A 100 -13.12 -15.94 -5.56
C GLY A 100 -12.04 -16.54 -6.48
N VAL A 101 -10.95 -15.80 -6.76
CA VAL A 101 -9.79 -16.31 -7.54
C VAL A 101 -9.23 -17.58 -6.90
N ILE A 102 -9.03 -17.55 -5.59
CA ILE A 102 -8.49 -18.69 -4.86
C ILE A 102 -9.43 -19.88 -4.93
N SER A 103 -10.74 -19.68 -4.68
CA SER A 103 -11.71 -20.76 -4.66
C SER A 103 -11.90 -21.43 -6.02
N THR A 104 -11.90 -20.66 -7.12
CA THR A 104 -11.98 -21.19 -8.47
C THR A 104 -10.72 -21.93 -8.88
N ALA A 105 -9.54 -21.38 -8.56
CA ALA A 105 -8.27 -22.02 -8.87
C ALA A 105 -8.02 -23.29 -8.03
N SER A 106 -8.55 -23.33 -6.79
CA SER A 106 -8.51 -24.53 -5.94
C SER A 106 -9.52 -25.62 -6.33
N GLY A 107 -10.41 -25.34 -7.29
CA GLY A 107 -11.48 -26.24 -7.64
C GLY A 107 -12.57 -26.39 -6.57
N TRP A 108 -12.55 -25.55 -5.52
CA TRP A 108 -13.56 -25.61 -4.45
C TRP A 108 -14.91 -25.10 -4.92
N TYR A 109 -14.89 -24.14 -5.81
CA TYR A 109 -16.09 -23.56 -6.39
C TYR A 109 -15.80 -23.12 -7.83
N ALA A 110 -16.59 -23.60 -8.76
CA ALA A 110 -16.60 -23.08 -10.13
C ALA A 110 -17.81 -22.17 -10.29
N VAL A 111 -17.59 -20.95 -10.76
CA VAL A 111 -18.69 -20.08 -11.20
C VAL A 111 -18.96 -20.42 -12.67
N PRO A 112 -19.86 -21.34 -12.99
CA PRO A 112 -20.17 -21.68 -14.38
C PRO A 112 -21.02 -20.54 -14.95
N MET A 113 -20.38 -19.52 -15.48
CA MET A 113 -21.05 -18.50 -16.27
C MET A 113 -20.97 -18.88 -17.74
N SER A 114 -22.11 -19.01 -18.40
CA SER A 114 -22.14 -19.09 -19.87
C SER A 114 -21.55 -17.80 -20.45
N SER A 115 -20.99 -17.86 -21.66
CA SER A 115 -20.42 -16.69 -22.32
C SER A 115 -21.41 -15.52 -22.43
N ASP A 116 -22.68 -15.83 -22.68
CA ASP A 116 -23.73 -14.82 -22.82
C ASP A 116 -24.12 -14.19 -21.47
N THR A 117 -24.24 -15.01 -20.41
CA THR A 117 -24.51 -14.51 -19.05
C THR A 117 -23.36 -13.66 -18.55
N ASN A 118 -22.13 -14.04 -18.87
CA ASN A 118 -20.92 -13.28 -18.49
C ASN A 118 -20.88 -11.91 -19.20
N LEU A 119 -21.17 -11.88 -20.50
CA LEU A 119 -21.22 -10.63 -21.25
C LEU A 119 -22.36 -9.72 -20.79
N THR A 120 -23.54 -10.29 -20.55
CA THR A 120 -24.72 -9.53 -20.10
C THR A 120 -24.50 -8.93 -18.71
N SER A 121 -23.95 -9.73 -17.77
CA SER A 121 -23.63 -9.24 -16.42
C SER A 121 -22.56 -8.14 -16.44
N ALA A 122 -21.52 -8.28 -17.28
CA ALA A 122 -20.48 -7.26 -17.43
C ALA A 122 -21.06 -5.92 -17.95
N TRP A 123 -21.94 -5.97 -18.94
CA TRP A 123 -22.62 -4.77 -19.44
C TRP A 123 -23.60 -4.17 -18.43
N ALA A 124 -24.29 -4.99 -17.65
CA ALA A 124 -25.17 -4.50 -16.58
C ALA A 124 -24.36 -3.76 -15.50
N VAL A 125 -23.20 -4.31 -15.08
CA VAL A 125 -22.28 -3.64 -14.13
C VAL A 125 -21.67 -2.38 -14.75
N ALA A 126 -21.31 -2.39 -16.03
CA ALA A 126 -20.81 -1.21 -16.74
C ALA A 126 -21.87 -0.09 -16.78
N GLY A 127 -23.12 -0.46 -17.08
CA GLY A 127 -24.26 0.47 -17.07
C GLY A 127 -24.50 1.06 -15.69
N ALA A 128 -24.49 0.22 -14.64
CA ALA A 128 -24.58 0.70 -13.25
C ALA A 128 -23.43 1.63 -12.87
N GLY A 129 -22.19 1.30 -13.27
CA GLY A 129 -21.02 2.15 -13.08
C GLY A 129 -21.13 3.50 -13.80
N ALA A 130 -21.62 3.50 -15.04
CA ALA A 130 -21.87 4.73 -15.81
C ALA A 130 -22.96 5.61 -15.15
N VAL A 131 -24.05 5.02 -14.69
CA VAL A 131 -25.10 5.73 -13.97
C VAL A 131 -24.54 6.33 -12.67
N LEU A 132 -23.78 5.54 -11.90
CA LEU A 132 -23.13 6.02 -10.68
C LEU A 132 -22.21 7.21 -11.00
N LEU A 133 -21.39 7.13 -12.04
CA LEU A 133 -20.50 8.21 -12.45
C LEU A 133 -21.28 9.47 -12.81
N VAL A 134 -22.35 9.37 -13.62
CA VAL A 134 -23.15 10.52 -14.02
C VAL A 134 -23.84 11.14 -12.81
N VAL A 135 -24.49 10.34 -11.95
CA VAL A 135 -25.19 10.83 -10.76
C VAL A 135 -24.21 11.53 -9.80
N THR A 136 -23.08 10.89 -9.51
CA THR A 136 -22.08 11.47 -8.60
C THR A 136 -21.42 12.72 -9.18
N PHE A 137 -21.20 12.76 -10.48
CA PHE A 137 -20.69 13.93 -11.19
C PHE A 137 -21.68 15.12 -11.13
N VAL A 138 -22.97 14.87 -11.39
CA VAL A 138 -24.00 15.89 -11.25
C VAL A 138 -24.11 16.39 -9.81
N LEU A 139 -24.09 15.47 -8.84
CA LEU A 139 -24.08 15.82 -7.41
C LEU A 139 -22.85 16.66 -7.04
N ALA A 140 -21.67 16.29 -7.53
CA ALA A 140 -20.44 17.05 -7.33
C ALA A 140 -20.58 18.46 -7.87
N ARG A 141 -21.12 18.62 -9.09
CA ARG A 141 -21.39 19.93 -9.70
C ARG A 141 -22.36 20.79 -8.87
N LEU A 142 -23.45 20.20 -8.41
CA LEU A 142 -24.45 20.92 -7.61
C LEU A 142 -23.90 21.34 -6.23
N ARG A 143 -22.94 20.58 -5.69
CA ARG A 143 -22.33 20.83 -4.38
C ARG A 143 -21.05 21.67 -4.41
N LEU A 144 -20.50 22.00 -5.61
CA LEU A 144 -19.30 22.82 -5.76
C LEU A 144 -19.34 24.12 -4.96
N ASN A 145 -20.50 24.77 -4.92
CA ASN A 145 -20.68 26.03 -4.19
C ASN A 145 -20.60 25.89 -2.65
N ARG A 146 -20.65 24.65 -2.14
CA ARG A 146 -20.59 24.37 -0.70
C ARG A 146 -19.19 24.03 -0.21
N ILE A 147 -18.23 23.89 -1.15
CA ILE A 147 -16.86 23.54 -0.80
C ILE A 147 -16.18 24.77 -0.18
N ARG A 148 -15.71 24.64 1.05
CA ARG A 148 -15.00 25.71 1.76
C ARG A 148 -13.61 25.90 1.18
N ARG A 149 -13.21 27.18 1.02
CA ARG A 149 -11.85 27.53 0.54
C ARG A 149 -10.74 26.87 1.35
N ALA A 150 -10.89 26.78 2.66
CA ALA A 150 -9.92 26.11 3.54
C ALA A 150 -9.70 24.63 3.17
N ARG A 151 -10.76 23.92 2.76
CA ARG A 151 -10.63 22.51 2.30
C ARG A 151 -9.96 22.40 0.95
N LEU A 152 -10.27 23.28 0.01
CA LEU A 152 -9.60 23.32 -1.27
C LEU A 152 -8.10 23.60 -1.11
N MET A 153 -7.75 24.54 -0.23
CA MET A 153 -6.36 24.86 0.09
C MET A 153 -5.64 23.68 0.77
N ALA A 154 -6.28 23.03 1.75
CA ALA A 154 -5.74 21.83 2.40
C ALA A 154 -5.62 20.65 1.44
N GLY A 155 -6.59 20.46 0.54
CA GLY A 155 -6.52 19.44 -0.51
C GLY A 155 -5.44 19.76 -1.55
N GLY A 156 -5.32 21.02 -1.96
CA GLY A 156 -4.30 21.48 -2.89
C GLY A 156 -2.87 21.33 -2.33
N SER A 157 -2.65 21.70 -1.06
CA SER A 157 -1.35 21.53 -0.41
C SER A 157 -0.97 20.04 -0.25
N LEU A 158 -1.95 19.19 0.06
CA LEU A 158 -1.73 17.73 0.09
C LEU A 158 -1.36 17.20 -1.29
N ALA A 159 -2.14 17.56 -2.31
CA ALA A 159 -1.91 17.10 -3.68
C ALA A 159 -0.55 17.58 -4.21
N SER A 160 -0.19 18.84 -3.98
CA SER A 160 1.13 19.37 -4.39
C SER A 160 2.28 18.71 -3.62
N GLY A 161 2.12 18.45 -2.32
CA GLY A 161 3.10 17.71 -1.53
C GLY A 161 3.29 16.28 -2.02
N MET A 162 2.19 15.58 -2.29
CA MET A 162 2.23 14.21 -2.85
C MET A 162 2.82 14.19 -4.27
N GLN A 163 2.46 15.16 -5.10
CA GLN A 163 2.99 15.30 -6.46
C GLN A 163 4.50 15.60 -6.42
N GLY A 164 4.94 16.53 -5.55
CA GLY A 164 6.36 16.80 -5.36
C GLY A 164 7.14 15.58 -4.88
N ALA A 165 6.58 14.83 -3.92
CA ALA A 165 7.18 13.59 -3.43
C ALA A 165 7.20 12.48 -4.51
N ALA A 166 6.17 12.38 -5.35
CA ALA A 166 6.11 11.44 -6.47
C ALA A 166 7.15 11.80 -7.55
N PHE A 167 7.29 13.07 -7.91
CA PHE A 167 8.34 13.52 -8.83
C PHE A 167 9.74 13.31 -8.27
N ALA A 168 9.90 13.46 -6.95
CA ALA A 168 11.15 13.16 -6.26
C ALA A 168 11.37 11.65 -6.06
N LEU A 169 10.45 10.79 -6.52
CA LEU A 169 10.45 9.34 -6.28
C LEU A 169 10.62 8.96 -4.79
N ASP A 170 10.23 9.86 -3.89
CA ASP A 170 10.28 9.66 -2.44
C ASP A 170 8.90 9.20 -1.91
N PHE A 171 8.60 7.92 -2.12
CA PHE A 171 7.38 7.31 -1.59
C PHE A 171 7.33 7.33 -0.06
N ALA A 172 8.49 7.47 0.57
CA ALA A 172 8.60 7.62 2.00
C ALA A 172 8.03 8.95 2.48
N LEU A 173 8.25 10.02 1.72
CA LEU A 173 7.69 11.35 1.99
C LEU A 173 6.17 11.36 1.79
N ILE A 174 5.66 10.70 0.74
CA ILE A 174 4.19 10.56 0.52
C ILE A 174 3.54 9.99 1.78
N ARG A 175 4.14 8.94 2.31
CA ARG A 175 3.63 8.28 3.51
C ARG A 175 3.71 9.16 4.75
N ASP A 176 4.79 9.93 4.93
CA ASP A 176 4.91 10.85 6.07
C ASP A 176 3.83 11.91 6.04
N ILE A 177 3.56 12.48 4.87
CA ILE A 177 2.49 13.46 4.66
C ILE A 177 1.13 12.86 5.05
N LEU A 178 0.85 11.61 4.62
CA LEU A 178 -0.40 10.93 4.96
C LEU A 178 -0.50 10.62 6.47
N GLN A 179 0.60 10.19 7.09
CA GLN A 179 0.63 9.91 8.54
C GLN A 179 0.47 11.18 9.39
N GLU A 180 1.13 12.28 8.99
CA GLU A 180 0.99 13.57 9.65
C GLU A 180 -0.47 14.04 9.61
N ARG A 181 -1.10 13.96 8.43
CA ARG A 181 -2.51 14.28 8.28
C ARG A 181 -3.41 13.40 9.17
N GLU A 182 -3.19 12.09 9.16
CA GLU A 182 -3.95 11.17 10.03
C GLU A 182 -3.74 11.48 11.52
N ALA A 183 -2.53 11.88 11.91
CA ALA A 183 -2.23 12.28 13.28
C ALA A 183 -2.97 13.58 13.68
N ILE A 184 -3.00 14.57 12.79
CA ILE A 184 -3.73 15.84 12.99
C ILE A 184 -5.24 15.57 13.10
N GLU A 185 -5.80 14.75 12.20
CA GLU A 185 -7.22 14.40 12.22
C GLU A 185 -7.62 13.60 13.47
N ARG A 186 -6.71 12.79 13.99
CA ARG A 186 -6.92 11.98 15.21
C ARG A 186 -6.92 12.83 16.48
N GLY A 187 -6.20 13.95 16.47
CA GLY A 187 -6.08 14.88 17.59
C GLY A 187 -5.38 14.26 18.81
N GLN A 188 -5.76 14.73 20.01
CA GLN A 188 -5.16 14.28 21.26
C GLN A 188 -5.58 12.85 21.61
N VAL A 189 -4.62 12.00 21.91
CA VAL A 189 -4.83 10.62 22.35
C VAL A 189 -4.69 10.54 23.87
N ARG A 190 -5.63 9.87 24.55
CA ARG A 190 -5.56 9.67 26.00
C ARG A 190 -4.26 8.95 26.37
N PRO A 191 -3.52 9.45 27.39
CA PRO A 191 -2.31 8.80 27.85
C PRO A 191 -2.65 7.42 28.44
N THR A 192 -1.80 6.44 28.20
CA THR A 192 -1.89 5.11 28.85
C THR A 192 -0.63 4.89 29.66
N ARG A 193 -0.77 4.10 30.73
CA ARG A 193 0.35 3.71 31.58
C ARG A 193 1.39 2.95 30.75
N GLY A 194 2.64 3.36 30.82
CA GLY A 194 3.78 2.60 30.31
C GLY A 194 3.94 1.28 31.04
N ARG A 195 4.57 0.30 30.40
CA ARG A 195 4.91 -0.97 31.02
C ARG A 195 6.31 -1.37 30.55
N GLY A 196 7.09 -1.94 31.49
CA GLY A 196 8.47 -2.36 31.24
C GLY A 196 9.48 -1.23 31.41
N GLU A 197 10.74 -1.60 31.49
CA GLU A 197 11.89 -0.72 31.63
C GLU A 197 12.86 -0.93 30.48
N GLY A 198 13.68 0.07 30.20
CA GLY A 198 14.70 -0.01 29.16
C GLY A 198 14.12 -0.29 27.77
N LEU A 199 14.74 -1.20 27.03
CA LEU A 199 14.31 -1.57 25.67
C LEU A 199 12.92 -2.21 25.63
N ARG A 200 12.49 -2.90 26.69
CA ARG A 200 11.15 -3.48 26.79
C ARG A 200 10.06 -2.42 26.76
N ALA A 201 10.32 -1.24 27.32
CA ALA A 201 9.39 -0.13 27.25
C ALA A 201 9.17 0.36 25.82
N LEU A 202 10.20 0.35 24.96
CA LEU A 202 10.09 0.69 23.54
C LEU A 202 9.22 -0.33 22.80
N VAL A 203 9.47 -1.63 23.02
CA VAL A 203 8.65 -2.70 22.42
C VAL A 203 7.20 -2.59 22.87
N TRP A 204 6.96 -2.37 24.17
CA TRP A 204 5.61 -2.21 24.70
C TRP A 204 4.86 -1.02 24.10
N ARG A 205 5.57 0.09 23.88
CA ARG A 205 5.02 1.27 23.20
C ARG A 205 4.56 0.96 21.77
N ASP A 206 5.30 0.13 21.04
CA ASP A 206 4.93 -0.29 19.69
C ASP A 206 3.74 -1.24 19.72
N VAL A 207 3.67 -2.17 20.67
CA VAL A 207 2.49 -3.01 20.88
C VAL A 207 1.26 -2.15 21.16
N GLN A 208 1.36 -1.18 22.09
CA GLN A 208 0.25 -0.27 22.39
C GLN A 208 -0.21 0.53 21.17
N ARG A 209 0.74 0.95 20.31
CA ARG A 209 0.41 1.67 19.06
C ARG A 209 -0.42 0.80 18.13
N VAL A 210 0.00 -0.45 17.92
CA VAL A 210 -0.73 -1.41 17.08
C VAL A 210 -2.12 -1.69 17.64
N MET A 211 -2.25 -1.87 18.96
CA MET A 211 -3.56 -2.07 19.59
C MET A 211 -4.50 -0.86 19.46
N ARG A 212 -3.95 0.35 19.49
CA ARG A 212 -4.74 1.58 19.34
C ARG A 212 -5.15 1.89 17.90
N SER A 213 -4.39 1.42 16.93
CA SER A 213 -4.68 1.61 15.52
C SER A 213 -4.59 0.27 14.79
N PRO A 214 -5.68 -0.51 14.74
CA PRO A 214 -5.67 -1.86 14.16
C PRO A 214 -5.58 -1.89 12.64
N LYS A 215 -5.65 -0.74 11.95
CA LYS A 215 -5.55 -0.65 10.48
C LYS A 215 -4.33 -1.41 9.91
N PRO A 216 -3.09 -1.28 10.46
CA PRO A 216 -1.95 -2.05 9.96
C PRO A 216 -2.13 -3.57 10.10
N LEU A 217 -2.77 -4.03 11.17
CA LEU A 217 -3.07 -5.46 11.34
C LEU A 217 -4.08 -5.94 10.30
N LEU A 218 -5.13 -5.15 10.05
CA LEU A 218 -6.12 -5.48 9.03
C LEU A 218 -5.46 -5.55 7.64
N THR A 219 -4.61 -4.58 7.29
CA THR A 219 -3.84 -4.61 6.04
C THR A 219 -2.96 -5.86 5.96
N LEU A 220 -2.27 -6.22 7.06
CA LEU A 220 -1.43 -7.42 7.10
C LEU A 220 -2.25 -8.70 6.87
N ILE A 221 -3.43 -8.82 7.48
CA ILE A 221 -4.34 -9.96 7.30
C ILE A 221 -4.82 -10.04 5.84
N VAL A 222 -5.27 -8.92 5.28
CA VAL A 222 -5.75 -8.86 3.89
C VAL A 222 -4.62 -9.23 2.91
N THR A 223 -3.41 -8.76 3.15
CA THR A 223 -2.27 -9.08 2.29
C THR A 223 -1.85 -10.55 2.34
N ALA A 224 -2.21 -11.30 3.39
CA ALA A 224 -1.96 -12.75 3.46
C ALA A 224 -2.75 -13.54 2.40
N VAL A 225 -3.79 -12.96 1.80
CA VAL A 225 -4.55 -13.57 0.70
C VAL A 225 -3.78 -13.50 -0.63
N VAL A 226 -2.87 -12.53 -0.79
CA VAL A 226 -2.16 -12.28 -2.06
C VAL A 226 -1.30 -13.47 -2.51
N PRO A 227 -0.50 -14.15 -1.67
CA PRO A 227 0.25 -15.33 -2.10
C PRO A 227 -0.62 -16.45 -2.68
N TYR A 228 -1.82 -16.65 -2.10
CA TYR A 228 -2.78 -17.62 -2.63
C TYR A 228 -3.26 -17.20 -4.04
N ALA A 229 -3.62 -15.94 -4.21
CA ALA A 229 -4.07 -15.43 -5.50
C ALA A 229 -2.95 -15.50 -6.57
N VAL A 230 -1.72 -15.12 -6.23
CA VAL A 230 -0.56 -15.19 -7.13
C VAL A 230 -0.23 -16.62 -7.50
N SER A 231 -0.33 -17.55 -6.54
CA SER A 231 -0.15 -18.99 -6.78
C SER A 231 -1.24 -19.54 -7.69
N ALA A 232 -2.50 -19.14 -7.45
CA ALA A 232 -3.67 -19.51 -8.23
C ALA A 232 -3.59 -19.04 -9.70
N LEU A 233 -3.03 -17.85 -9.92
CA LEU A 233 -2.78 -17.30 -11.26
C LEU A 233 -1.62 -17.96 -12.00
N GLY A 234 -0.92 -18.92 -11.39
CA GLY A 234 0.14 -19.70 -12.05
C GLY A 234 1.47 -18.97 -12.17
N PHE A 235 1.71 -17.89 -11.42
CA PHE A 235 2.99 -17.15 -11.45
C PHE A 235 4.20 -17.95 -10.91
N GLY A 236 3.98 -19.16 -10.39
CA GLY A 236 5.03 -20.15 -10.06
C GLY A 236 6.17 -19.58 -9.22
N ALA A 237 7.33 -19.40 -9.85
CA ALA A 237 8.55 -18.90 -9.21
C ALA A 237 8.43 -17.46 -8.68
N LEU A 238 7.60 -16.61 -9.31
CA LEU A 238 7.42 -15.20 -8.91
C LEU A 238 6.52 -15.03 -7.68
N THR A 239 5.85 -16.08 -7.21
CA THR A 239 5.00 -16.01 -6.02
C THR A 239 5.77 -15.51 -4.79
N VAL A 240 7.01 -15.96 -4.59
CA VAL A 240 7.84 -15.58 -3.44
C VAL A 240 8.21 -14.09 -3.48
N PRO A 241 8.85 -13.55 -4.53
CA PRO A 241 9.24 -12.14 -4.57
C PRO A 241 8.03 -11.20 -4.54
N VAL A 242 6.94 -11.51 -5.26
CA VAL A 242 5.72 -10.69 -5.23
C VAL A 242 5.12 -10.66 -3.83
N SER A 243 5.03 -11.81 -3.17
CA SER A 243 4.54 -11.91 -1.79
C SER A 243 5.41 -11.15 -0.80
N ALA A 244 6.75 -11.21 -0.97
CA ALA A 244 7.68 -10.46 -0.13
C ALA A 244 7.54 -8.94 -0.33
N LEU A 245 7.33 -8.46 -1.57
CA LEU A 245 7.08 -7.05 -1.85
C LEU A 245 5.78 -6.54 -1.21
N VAL A 246 4.71 -7.33 -1.30
CA VAL A 246 3.43 -7.02 -0.64
C VAL A 246 3.62 -6.97 0.88
N LEU A 247 4.39 -7.91 1.44
CA LEU A 247 4.70 -7.93 2.86
C LEU A 247 5.54 -6.71 3.28
N VAL A 248 6.49 -6.23 2.47
CA VAL A 248 7.20 -4.95 2.73
C VAL A 248 6.19 -3.84 2.93
N ALA A 249 5.27 -3.66 2.00
CA ALA A 249 4.26 -2.61 2.06
C ALA A 249 3.38 -2.74 3.32
N ALA A 250 2.99 -3.96 3.70
CA ALA A 250 2.19 -4.25 4.87
C ALA A 250 2.94 -4.03 6.20
N LEU A 251 4.27 -4.29 6.24
CA LEU A 251 5.09 -4.14 7.45
C LEU A 251 5.54 -2.71 7.71
N VAL A 252 5.70 -1.88 6.67
CA VAL A 252 6.18 -0.50 6.83
C VAL A 252 5.37 0.31 7.88
N PRO A 253 4.02 0.17 8.02
CA PRO A 253 3.25 0.82 9.08
C PRO A 253 3.69 0.48 10.51
N PHE A 254 4.23 -0.70 10.74
CA PHE A 254 4.66 -1.15 12.07
C PHE A 254 5.98 -0.49 12.51
N PHE A 255 6.77 0.02 11.57
CA PHE A 255 8.06 0.67 11.81
C PHE A 255 7.98 2.19 12.07
N THR A 256 6.81 2.73 12.42
CA THR A 256 6.65 4.18 12.61
C THR A 256 7.58 4.74 13.71
N SER A 257 7.82 4.01 14.81
CA SER A 257 8.77 4.42 15.86
C SER A 257 10.19 4.44 15.36
N LEU A 258 10.62 3.41 14.65
CA LEU A 258 11.96 3.35 14.06
C LEU A 258 12.19 4.54 13.14
N ARG A 259 11.21 4.86 12.30
CA ARG A 259 11.30 5.97 11.35
C ARG A 259 11.44 7.33 12.04
N VAL A 260 10.66 7.57 13.10
CA VAL A 260 10.79 8.81 13.90
C VAL A 260 12.16 8.90 14.52
N LEU A 261 12.67 7.81 15.08
CA LEU A 261 13.98 7.77 15.70
C LEU A 261 15.13 7.95 14.69
N THR A 262 15.05 7.31 13.52
CA THR A 262 16.09 7.46 12.48
C THR A 262 16.14 8.85 11.86
N ARG A 263 15.01 9.57 11.83
CA ARG A 263 14.96 10.96 11.32
C ARG A 263 15.30 12.03 12.35
N SER A 264 15.12 11.73 13.64
CA SER A 264 15.34 12.68 14.73
C SER A 264 16.59 12.33 15.51
N LYS A 265 17.78 12.75 15.02
CA LYS A 265 19.06 12.50 15.70
C LYS A 265 19.06 12.99 17.16
N GLY A 266 18.36 14.10 17.45
CA GLY A 266 18.23 14.62 18.81
C GLY A 266 17.50 13.67 19.75
N LEU A 267 16.43 13.01 19.29
CA LEU A 267 15.68 12.02 20.09
C LEU A 267 16.52 10.79 20.42
N VAL A 268 17.33 10.32 19.47
CA VAL A 268 18.20 9.15 19.69
C VAL A 268 19.26 9.47 20.75
N ARG A 269 19.83 10.68 20.74
CA ARG A 269 20.81 11.13 21.75
C ARG A 269 20.22 11.25 23.16
N CYS A 270 18.91 11.46 23.29
CA CYS A 270 18.23 11.50 24.59
C CYS A 270 17.96 10.09 25.16
N LEU A 271 18.13 9.03 24.37
CA LEU A 271 17.90 7.66 24.82
C LEU A 271 19.23 7.05 25.28
N PRO A 272 19.26 6.35 26.45
CA PRO A 272 20.47 5.71 26.96
C PRO A 272 20.74 4.36 26.24
N PHE A 273 20.50 4.31 24.89
CA PHE A 273 20.62 3.08 24.11
C PHE A 273 21.42 3.34 22.83
N THR A 274 22.14 2.32 22.39
CA THR A 274 22.79 2.34 21.08
C THR A 274 21.76 2.27 19.94
N THR A 275 22.12 2.82 18.77
CA THR A 275 21.26 2.77 17.58
C THR A 275 20.88 1.35 17.22
N SER A 276 21.80 0.39 17.33
CA SER A 276 21.56 -1.03 17.09
C SER A 276 20.50 -1.63 18.05
N GLN A 277 20.58 -1.27 19.33
CA GLN A 277 19.59 -1.70 20.35
C GLN A 277 18.20 -1.12 20.06
N VAL A 278 18.13 0.16 19.65
CA VAL A 278 16.87 0.79 19.28
C VAL A 278 16.24 0.14 18.03
N ILE A 279 17.05 -0.13 16.98
CA ILE A 279 16.60 -0.82 15.77
C ILE A 279 16.10 -2.23 16.14
N SER A 280 16.85 -2.95 16.97
CA SER A 280 16.46 -4.30 17.40
C SER A 280 15.14 -4.29 18.17
N ALA A 281 14.96 -3.36 19.11
CA ALA A 281 13.71 -3.24 19.87
C ALA A 281 12.51 -2.87 18.99
N ALA A 282 12.69 -1.89 18.07
CA ALA A 282 11.65 -1.46 17.14
C ALA A 282 11.31 -2.52 16.08
N SER A 283 12.19 -3.50 15.86
CA SER A 283 11.97 -4.59 14.91
C SER A 283 11.21 -5.77 15.50
N VAL A 284 11.04 -5.86 16.83
CA VAL A 284 10.38 -7.01 17.47
C VAL A 284 8.93 -7.17 17.01
N VAL A 285 8.14 -6.11 17.08
CA VAL A 285 6.71 -6.16 16.70
C VAL A 285 6.54 -6.47 15.21
N PRO A 286 7.25 -5.80 14.27
CA PRO A 286 7.20 -6.17 12.86
C PRO A 286 7.69 -7.61 12.58
N ALA A 287 8.70 -8.10 13.30
CA ALA A 287 9.20 -9.46 13.13
C ALA A 287 8.17 -10.50 13.55
N VAL A 288 7.48 -10.28 14.68
CA VAL A 288 6.36 -11.14 15.10
C VAL A 288 5.23 -11.09 14.08
N ALA A 289 4.88 -9.90 13.58
CA ALA A 289 3.87 -9.74 12.55
C ALA A 289 4.24 -10.49 11.25
N ALA A 290 5.50 -10.40 10.81
CA ALA A 290 6.01 -11.13 9.65
C ALA A 290 6.00 -12.65 9.86
N ALA A 291 6.34 -13.13 11.07
CA ALA A 291 6.30 -14.55 11.40
C ALA A 291 4.87 -15.11 11.38
N LEU A 292 3.92 -14.38 11.99
CA LEU A 292 2.50 -14.77 11.96
C LEU A 292 1.94 -14.77 10.53
N TRP A 293 2.32 -13.78 9.73
CA TRP A 293 1.96 -13.72 8.32
C TRP A 293 2.57 -14.89 7.54
N ALA A 294 3.85 -15.23 7.78
CA ALA A 294 4.50 -16.38 7.16
C ALA A 294 3.74 -17.69 7.44
N ILE A 295 3.34 -17.92 8.71
CA ILE A 295 2.55 -19.10 9.09
C ILE A 295 1.23 -19.14 8.31
N ALA A 296 0.55 -18.01 8.18
CA ALA A 296 -0.72 -17.92 7.46
C ALA A 296 -0.59 -18.22 5.96
N VAL A 297 0.57 -17.97 5.34
CA VAL A 297 0.77 -18.16 3.90
C VAL A 297 1.47 -19.47 3.52
N ILE A 298 1.98 -20.25 4.49
CA ILE A 298 2.58 -21.58 4.22
C ILE A 298 1.66 -22.46 3.35
N PRO A 299 0.34 -22.58 3.61
CA PRO A 299 -0.53 -23.40 2.79
C PRO A 299 -0.58 -22.93 1.31
N ALA A 300 -0.43 -21.62 1.03
CA ALA A 300 -0.35 -21.12 -0.34
C ALA A 300 0.91 -21.65 -1.06
N PHE A 301 2.04 -21.71 -0.36
CA PHE A 301 3.27 -22.27 -0.91
C PHE A 301 3.27 -23.79 -1.01
N HIS A 302 2.50 -24.46 -0.17
CA HIS A 302 2.24 -25.91 -0.29
C HIS A 302 1.45 -26.25 -1.55
N GLY A 303 0.62 -25.33 -2.01
CA GLY A 303 -0.18 -25.52 -3.23
C GLY A 303 -1.67 -25.45 -3.02
N VAL A 304 -2.14 -25.06 -1.85
CA VAL A 304 -3.56 -24.76 -1.65
C VAL A 304 -3.96 -23.60 -2.58
N GLY A 305 -4.89 -23.87 -3.49
CA GLY A 305 -5.30 -22.90 -4.49
C GLY A 305 -4.47 -22.88 -5.77
N SER A 306 -3.60 -23.86 -5.99
CA SER A 306 -2.81 -23.95 -7.22
C SER A 306 -2.70 -25.39 -7.74
N ALA A 307 -2.40 -25.53 -9.04
CA ALA A 307 -2.14 -26.83 -9.65
C ALA A 307 -0.80 -27.47 -9.23
N VAL A 308 0.11 -26.71 -8.60
CA VAL A 308 1.44 -27.15 -8.21
C VAL A 308 1.46 -27.41 -6.71
N SER A 309 1.64 -28.66 -6.30
CA SER A 309 1.86 -29.06 -4.91
C SER A 309 3.34 -29.20 -4.60
N ARG A 310 3.77 -28.69 -3.44
CA ARG A 310 5.15 -28.81 -2.91
C ARG A 310 5.12 -29.51 -1.57
N PRO A 311 6.21 -30.21 -1.18
CA PRO A 311 6.34 -30.76 0.18
C PRO A 311 6.21 -29.65 1.25
N TRP A 312 5.65 -30.00 2.40
CA TRP A 312 5.45 -29.05 3.51
C TRP A 312 6.77 -28.39 3.97
N GLU A 313 7.85 -29.12 3.97
CA GLU A 313 9.18 -28.61 4.33
C GLU A 313 9.60 -27.46 3.41
N GLN A 314 9.42 -27.63 2.10
CA GLN A 314 9.71 -26.57 1.11
C GLN A 314 8.75 -25.40 1.28
N ALA A 315 7.47 -25.65 1.52
CA ALA A 315 6.47 -24.61 1.75
C ALA A 315 6.82 -23.75 2.97
N VAL A 316 7.24 -24.36 4.06
CA VAL A 316 7.72 -23.65 5.27
C VAL A 316 8.93 -22.80 4.94
N MET A 317 9.91 -23.33 4.22
CA MET A 317 11.11 -22.59 3.83
C MET A 317 10.78 -21.41 2.93
N TYR A 318 9.84 -21.57 1.98
CA TYR A 318 9.37 -20.47 1.13
C TYR A 318 8.67 -19.39 1.94
N GLY A 319 7.82 -19.77 2.91
CA GLY A 319 7.19 -18.82 3.84
C GLY A 319 8.22 -18.03 4.66
N LEU A 320 9.24 -18.73 5.21
CA LEU A 320 10.32 -18.10 5.97
C LEU A 320 11.16 -17.14 5.13
N VAL A 321 11.56 -17.55 3.91
CA VAL A 321 12.31 -16.70 2.99
C VAL A 321 11.51 -15.48 2.58
N THR A 322 10.20 -15.64 2.32
CA THR A 322 9.29 -14.53 2.01
C THR A 322 9.21 -13.54 3.18
N ALA A 323 9.03 -14.05 4.41
CA ALA A 323 8.98 -13.22 5.61
C ALA A 323 10.31 -12.49 5.87
N ALA A 324 11.43 -13.19 5.70
CA ALA A 324 12.76 -12.62 5.86
C ALA A 324 13.02 -11.51 4.81
N GLY A 325 12.68 -11.77 3.54
CA GLY A 325 12.80 -10.79 2.47
C GLY A 325 11.92 -9.57 2.72
N GLY A 326 10.66 -9.78 3.09
CA GLY A 326 9.73 -8.71 3.43
C GLY A 326 10.18 -7.86 4.63
N LEU A 327 10.64 -8.51 5.69
CA LEU A 327 11.14 -7.83 6.89
C LEU A 327 12.43 -7.05 6.62
N ALA A 328 13.41 -7.67 5.94
CA ALA A 328 14.68 -7.02 5.58
C ALA A 328 14.44 -5.81 4.66
N GLY A 329 13.57 -5.98 3.65
CA GLY A 329 13.17 -4.90 2.76
C GLY A 329 12.51 -3.75 3.51
N ALA A 330 11.59 -4.04 4.43
CA ALA A 330 10.92 -3.02 5.24
C ALA A 330 11.89 -2.27 6.16
N ILE A 331 12.79 -2.97 6.85
CA ILE A 331 13.83 -2.35 7.70
C ILE A 331 14.72 -1.44 6.84
N ARG A 332 15.22 -1.95 5.70
CA ARG A 332 16.08 -1.20 4.78
C ARG A 332 15.39 0.06 4.26
N TRP A 333 14.11 -0.04 3.94
CA TRP A 333 13.33 1.08 3.42
C TRP A 333 13.06 2.15 4.49
N VAL A 334 12.70 1.74 5.71
CA VAL A 334 12.40 2.64 6.82
C VAL A 334 13.65 3.32 7.39
N SER A 335 14.78 2.61 7.44
CA SER A 335 16.06 3.14 7.91
C SER A 335 16.79 3.98 6.86
N ALA A 336 16.16 4.26 5.71
CA ALA A 336 16.71 5.09 4.67
C ALA A 336 17.02 6.51 5.17
N LYS A 337 18.19 7.03 4.83
CA LYS A 337 18.50 8.46 4.98
C LYS A 337 17.60 9.26 4.02
N PRO A 338 17.21 10.49 4.39
CA PRO A 338 16.57 11.41 3.45
C PRO A 338 17.40 11.53 2.17
N ALA A 339 16.73 11.77 1.04
CA ALA A 339 17.42 11.99 -0.22
C ALA A 339 18.35 13.21 -0.11
N ASP A 340 19.56 13.06 -0.60
CA ASP A 340 20.52 14.16 -0.69
C ASP A 340 20.34 14.88 -2.02
N TYR A 341 19.80 16.09 -1.93
CA TYR A 341 19.59 16.97 -3.09
C TYR A 341 20.81 17.84 -3.41
N SER A 342 21.87 17.76 -2.63
CA SER A 342 23.12 18.52 -2.85
C SER A 342 24.04 17.84 -3.86
N SER A 343 23.77 16.59 -4.24
CA SER A 343 24.56 15.86 -5.21
C SER A 343 24.35 16.39 -6.66
N PRO A 344 25.39 16.33 -7.52
CA PRO A 344 25.29 16.79 -8.91
C PRO A 344 24.10 16.15 -9.63
N MET A 345 23.33 16.97 -10.35
CA MET A 345 22.19 16.48 -11.12
C MET A 345 22.64 15.82 -12.41
N VAL A 346 22.11 14.64 -12.71
CA VAL A 346 22.30 13.94 -13.97
C VAL A 346 21.09 14.23 -14.87
N ALA A 347 21.35 14.67 -16.09
CA ALA A 347 20.32 14.87 -17.09
C ALA A 347 19.77 13.51 -17.54
N THR A 348 18.48 13.33 -17.40
CA THR A 348 17.73 12.16 -17.90
C THR A 348 16.65 12.62 -18.86
N GLN A 349 16.04 11.71 -19.62
CA GLN A 349 14.90 12.04 -20.48
C GLN A 349 13.70 12.61 -19.70
N ALA A 350 13.60 12.31 -18.41
CA ALA A 350 12.55 12.82 -17.52
C ALA A 350 12.92 14.16 -16.83
N GLY A 351 14.10 14.73 -17.14
CA GLY A 351 14.62 15.96 -16.53
C GLY A 351 15.91 15.74 -15.74
N ALA A 352 16.44 16.81 -15.14
CA ALA A 352 17.62 16.73 -14.28
C ALA A 352 17.24 16.12 -12.93
N MET A 353 17.90 15.02 -12.55
CA MET A 353 17.59 14.24 -11.35
C MET A 353 18.88 13.89 -10.61
N PRO A 354 18.95 14.06 -9.27
CA PRO A 354 20.11 13.60 -8.50
C PRO A 354 20.12 12.07 -8.47
N PRO A 355 21.29 11.42 -8.71
CA PRO A 355 21.41 9.95 -8.76
C PRO A 355 20.92 9.28 -7.47
N GLY A 356 21.07 9.94 -6.32
CA GLY A 356 20.64 9.43 -5.02
C GLY A 356 19.13 9.13 -4.95
N LEU A 357 18.30 9.80 -5.77
CA LEU A 357 16.86 9.54 -5.83
C LEU A 357 16.54 8.20 -6.50
N MET A 358 17.27 7.84 -7.54
CA MET A 358 17.09 6.53 -8.19
C MET A 358 17.41 5.38 -7.24
N PHE A 359 18.46 5.54 -6.44
CA PHE A 359 18.81 4.53 -5.43
C PHE A 359 17.77 4.45 -4.30
N ASN A 360 17.08 5.56 -3.97
CA ASN A 360 16.00 5.53 -3.00
C ASN A 360 14.78 4.76 -3.49
N LEU A 361 14.50 4.78 -4.78
CA LEU A 361 13.39 4.01 -5.38
C LEU A 361 13.59 2.50 -5.21
N ILE A 362 14.83 2.03 -5.42
CA ILE A 362 15.18 0.60 -5.38
C ILE A 362 15.38 0.11 -3.93
N ARG A 363 15.53 1.05 -2.98
CA ARG A 363 15.85 0.73 -1.60
C ARG A 363 14.75 -0.09 -0.95
N GLY A 364 15.14 -1.22 -0.35
CA GLY A 364 14.24 -2.23 0.19
C GLY A 364 13.86 -3.30 -0.84
N LEU A 365 13.65 -2.93 -2.12
CA LEU A 365 13.47 -3.89 -3.21
C LEU A 365 14.74 -4.67 -3.46
N ASP A 366 15.90 -4.04 -3.29
CA ASP A 366 17.24 -4.65 -3.36
C ASP A 366 17.37 -5.84 -2.40
N MET A 367 16.91 -5.69 -1.16
CA MET A 367 16.97 -6.76 -0.16
C MET A 367 15.97 -7.88 -0.45
N VAL A 368 14.77 -7.53 -0.90
CA VAL A 368 13.78 -8.52 -1.34
C VAL A 368 14.33 -9.34 -2.49
N ALA A 369 14.86 -8.67 -3.53
CA ALA A 369 15.44 -9.34 -4.69
C ALA A 369 16.61 -10.25 -4.28
N LEU A 370 17.56 -9.74 -3.48
CA LEU A 370 18.71 -10.48 -3.04
C LEU A 370 18.35 -11.78 -2.30
N ILE A 371 17.33 -11.74 -1.44
CA ILE A 371 16.89 -12.89 -0.65
C ILE A 371 16.01 -13.85 -1.48
N THR A 372 15.20 -13.36 -2.41
CA THR A 372 14.19 -14.19 -3.10
C THR A 372 14.64 -14.68 -4.48
N ILE A 373 15.56 -13.99 -5.16
CA ILE A 373 16.05 -14.39 -6.50
C ILE A 373 16.60 -15.81 -6.52
N PRO A 374 17.38 -16.32 -5.54
CA PRO A 374 17.85 -17.70 -5.58
C PRO A 374 16.72 -18.72 -5.73
N LEU A 375 15.57 -18.49 -5.07
CA LEU A 375 14.40 -19.35 -5.21
C LEU A 375 13.77 -19.26 -6.63
N VAL A 376 13.77 -18.08 -7.23
CA VAL A 376 13.28 -17.88 -8.60
C VAL A 376 14.17 -18.63 -9.60
N LEU A 377 15.48 -18.67 -9.34
CA LEU A 377 16.46 -19.40 -10.14
C LEU A 377 16.46 -20.92 -9.88
N GLY A 378 15.58 -21.41 -8.99
CA GLY A 378 15.48 -22.83 -8.64
C GLY A 378 16.60 -23.33 -7.71
N TRP A 379 17.33 -22.42 -7.05
CA TRP A 379 18.37 -22.81 -6.09
C TRP A 379 17.75 -23.33 -4.80
N SER A 380 18.57 -24.03 -4.00
CA SER A 380 18.12 -24.52 -2.69
C SER A 380 17.65 -23.38 -1.81
N PRO A 381 16.50 -23.54 -1.08
CA PRO A 381 15.98 -22.53 -0.15
C PRO A 381 16.99 -22.15 0.94
N TRP A 382 17.93 -23.03 1.29
CA TRP A 382 18.99 -22.77 2.26
C TRP A 382 19.92 -21.64 1.84
N VAL A 383 20.14 -21.45 0.53
CA VAL A 383 20.94 -20.33 0.01
C VAL A 383 20.25 -19.00 0.34
N SER A 384 18.95 -18.93 0.13
CA SER A 384 18.15 -17.74 0.49
C SER A 384 18.15 -17.48 1.99
N VAL A 385 18.08 -18.52 2.82
CA VAL A 385 18.19 -18.39 4.29
C VAL A 385 19.55 -17.88 4.70
N PHE A 386 20.63 -18.42 4.13
CA PHE A 386 21.98 -17.93 4.38
C PHE A 386 22.12 -16.45 4.01
N ILE A 387 21.67 -16.07 2.83
CA ILE A 387 21.68 -14.67 2.38
C ILE A 387 20.87 -13.80 3.35
N ALA A 388 19.70 -14.24 3.80
CA ALA A 388 18.90 -13.51 4.75
C ALA A 388 19.65 -13.25 6.07
N VAL A 389 20.34 -14.26 6.62
CA VAL A 389 21.15 -14.12 7.83
C VAL A 389 22.26 -13.08 7.63
N VAL A 390 22.97 -13.13 6.51
CA VAL A 390 24.01 -12.15 6.16
C VAL A 390 23.42 -10.75 6.05
N VAL A 391 22.28 -10.59 5.36
CA VAL A 391 21.58 -9.30 5.19
C VAL A 391 21.17 -8.73 6.55
N PHE A 392 20.59 -9.53 7.45
CA PHE A 392 20.25 -9.04 8.79
C PHE A 392 21.50 -8.68 9.61
N GLY A 393 22.59 -9.40 9.44
CA GLY A 393 23.90 -9.03 10.01
C GLY A 393 24.33 -7.62 9.56
N PHE A 394 24.32 -7.36 8.25
CA PHE A 394 24.67 -6.06 7.68
C PHE A 394 23.71 -4.94 8.13
N LEU A 395 22.41 -5.19 8.17
CA LEU A 395 21.44 -4.20 8.63
C LEU A 395 21.66 -3.79 10.08
N ARG A 396 22.15 -4.70 10.94
CA ARG A 396 22.54 -4.40 12.32
C ARG A 396 23.86 -3.63 12.41
N MET A 397 24.86 -4.01 11.61
CA MET A 397 26.18 -3.36 11.60
C MET A 397 26.14 -1.96 11.00
N GLY A 398 25.34 -1.73 9.97
CA GLY A 398 25.18 -0.41 9.34
C GLY A 398 24.66 0.68 10.28
N GLY A 399 23.99 0.29 11.38
CA GLY A 399 23.65 1.20 12.47
C GLY A 399 24.82 1.56 13.40
N MET A 400 25.87 0.75 13.45
CA MET A 400 27.04 1.00 14.32
C MET A 400 28.01 2.03 13.74
N ASN A 401 28.24 2.02 12.42
CA ASN A 401 29.16 2.96 11.77
C ASN A 401 28.69 4.42 11.73
N GLN A 402 27.50 4.73 12.18
CA GLN A 402 27.00 6.11 12.23
C GLN A 402 27.29 6.83 13.57
N GLN A 403 27.69 6.10 14.61
CA GLN A 403 28.07 6.68 15.90
C GLN A 403 29.55 7.06 15.98
N ASP A 404 30.40 6.42 15.17
CA ASP A 404 31.86 6.67 15.18
C ASP A 404 32.28 7.87 14.30
N LEU A 405 31.34 8.47 13.55
CA LEU A 405 31.57 9.61 12.65
C LEU A 405 30.92 10.92 13.13
N ALA A 406 30.44 10.99 14.36
CA ALA A 406 29.84 12.16 15.00
C ALA A 406 30.59 12.59 16.25
#